data_8d427957df68fbc881f569f78d93138c
#
_entry.id   8d427957df68fbc881f569f78d93138c
#
_cell.length_a   1.000
_cell.length_b   1.000
_cell.length_c   1.000
_cell.angle_alpha   90.00
_cell.angle_beta   90.00
_cell.angle_gamma   90.00
#
_symmetry.space_group_name_H-M   'P 1'
#
loop_
_entity.id
_entity.type
_entity.pdbx_description
1 polymer ?
#
loop_
_entity_poly.entity_id
_entity_poly.type
_entity_poly.pdbx_seq_one_letter_code
_entity_poly.pdbx_strand_id
1 'polypeptide(L)'
;MSLRLILMRHAKSDWHLDLPDHARPLNKRGCQASTALGAWLRHNQYLPDEIISSTATRTLETCDLLKLDTQPRISDKLYLASHDAMLDVLRTATGQTVLMLGHNPGICAFAQALLANPPNHLRFEDY
;
A
#
# COMPACT_ATOMS: atom_id res chain seq x y z
N MET A 1 22.09 -0.97 9.27
CA MET A 1 20.71 -1.20 9.72
C MET A 1 19.86 -1.54 8.52
N SER A 2 19.00 -2.53 8.67
CA SER A 2 18.16 -2.99 7.57
C SER A 2 16.87 -2.18 7.50
N LEU A 3 16.46 -1.88 6.28
CA LEU A 3 15.16 -1.30 5.99
C LEU A 3 14.11 -2.41 5.98
N ARG A 4 13.00 -2.20 6.67
CA ARG A 4 11.82 -3.05 6.55
C ARG A 4 10.80 -2.34 5.66
N LEU A 5 10.34 -3.03 4.64
CA LEU A 5 9.33 -2.49 3.72
C LEU A 5 8.05 -3.31 3.83
N ILE A 6 6.94 -2.62 4.04
CA ILE A 6 5.62 -3.21 4.00
C ILE A 6 4.94 -2.66 2.75
N LEU A 7 4.68 -3.55 1.78
CA LEU A 7 3.95 -3.19 0.57
C LEU A 7 2.48 -3.54 0.75
N MET A 8 1.61 -2.58 0.51
CA MET A 8 0.19 -2.78 0.70
C MET A 8 -0.60 -2.22 -0.48
N ARG A 9 -1.47 -3.06 -1.04
CA ARG A 9 -2.48 -2.61 -1.99
C ARG A 9 -3.65 -2.02 -1.21
N HIS A 10 -4.30 -0.99 -1.79
CA HIS A 10 -5.54 -0.48 -1.22
C HIS A 10 -6.58 -1.60 -1.06
N ALA A 11 -7.51 -1.45 -0.12
CA ALA A 11 -8.59 -2.40 0.10
C ALA A 11 -9.64 -2.31 -1.00
N LYS A 12 -10.69 -3.10 -0.91
CA LYS A 12 -11.71 -3.24 -1.96
C LYS A 12 -12.40 -1.91 -2.24
N SER A 13 -12.33 -1.45 -3.49
CA SER A 13 -12.93 -0.19 -3.93
C SER A 13 -14.33 -0.39 -4.48
N ASP A 14 -15.09 0.71 -4.54
CA ASP A 14 -16.45 0.73 -5.06
C ASP A 14 -16.42 0.97 -6.57
N TRP A 15 -17.08 0.10 -7.32
CA TRP A 15 -17.22 0.20 -8.78
C TRP A 15 -18.61 0.67 -9.22
N HIS A 16 -19.53 0.86 -8.27
CA HIS A 16 -20.93 1.19 -8.58
C HIS A 16 -21.18 2.69 -8.74
N LEU A 17 -20.23 3.51 -8.32
CA LEU A 17 -20.35 4.96 -8.42
C LEU A 17 -19.81 5.46 -9.75
N ASP A 18 -20.47 6.45 -10.33
CA ASP A 18 -20.04 7.09 -11.58
C ASP A 18 -18.99 8.16 -11.23
N LEU A 19 -17.77 7.73 -10.94
CA LEU A 19 -16.67 8.60 -10.55
C LEU A 19 -15.42 8.28 -11.38
N PRO A 20 -14.58 9.29 -11.62
CA PRO A 20 -13.25 9.01 -12.19
C PRO A 20 -12.49 8.02 -11.31
N ASP A 21 -11.63 7.22 -11.91
CA ASP A 21 -10.88 6.18 -11.19
C ASP A 21 -10.20 6.71 -9.94
N HIS A 22 -9.53 7.84 -10.05
CA HIS A 22 -8.77 8.44 -8.93
C HIS A 22 -9.67 8.78 -7.73
N ALA A 23 -10.93 9.11 -7.98
CA ALA A 23 -11.88 9.52 -6.93
C ALA A 23 -12.69 8.36 -6.34
N ARG A 24 -12.55 7.13 -6.87
CA ARG A 24 -13.33 5.99 -6.37
C ARG A 24 -12.97 5.65 -4.93
N PRO A 25 -13.96 5.61 -4.02
CA PRO A 25 -13.71 5.26 -2.62
C PRO A 25 -13.68 3.76 -2.40
N LEU A 26 -13.38 3.36 -1.16
CA LEU A 26 -13.57 1.99 -0.73
C LEU A 26 -15.07 1.67 -0.66
N ASN A 27 -15.41 0.39 -0.88
CA ASN A 27 -16.75 -0.09 -0.54
C ASN A 27 -16.77 -0.53 0.94
N LYS A 28 -17.94 -0.97 1.41
CA LYS A 28 -18.11 -1.37 2.81
C LYS A 28 -17.14 -2.49 3.21
N ARG A 29 -16.96 -3.48 2.33
CA ARG A 29 -16.04 -4.60 2.56
C ARG A 29 -14.60 -4.12 2.67
N GLY A 30 -14.22 -3.15 1.84
CA GLY A 30 -12.88 -2.55 1.88
C GLY A 30 -12.64 -1.79 3.17
N CYS A 31 -13.64 -1.06 3.66
CA CYS A 31 -13.54 -0.37 4.95
C CYS A 31 -13.34 -1.35 6.10
N GLN A 32 -14.11 -2.44 6.11
CA GLN A 32 -13.99 -3.47 7.14
C GLN A 32 -12.63 -4.16 7.09
N ALA A 33 -12.16 -4.50 5.88
CA ALA A 33 -10.87 -5.14 5.68
C ALA A 33 -9.72 -4.23 6.13
N SER A 34 -9.78 -2.94 5.83
CA SER A 34 -8.76 -1.97 6.25
C SER A 34 -8.66 -1.87 7.77
N THR A 35 -9.80 -1.81 8.45
CA THR A 35 -9.86 -1.76 9.91
C THR A 35 -9.25 -3.03 10.52
N ALA A 36 -9.60 -4.20 9.98
CA ALA A 36 -9.08 -5.48 10.44
C ALA A 36 -7.57 -5.58 10.21
N LEU A 37 -7.09 -5.12 9.05
CA LEU A 37 -5.67 -5.15 8.72
C LEU A 37 -4.86 -4.24 9.64
N GLY A 38 -5.38 -3.06 9.96
CA GLY A 38 -4.75 -2.17 10.93
C GLY A 38 -4.59 -2.80 12.30
N ALA A 39 -5.63 -3.49 12.77
CA ALA A 39 -5.59 -4.23 14.03
C ALA A 39 -4.52 -5.34 13.98
N TRP A 40 -4.43 -6.06 12.86
CA TRP A 40 -3.44 -7.10 12.66
C TRP A 40 -2.01 -6.53 12.68
N LEU A 41 -1.78 -5.41 12.01
CA LEU A 41 -0.47 -4.76 12.00
C LEU A 41 -0.04 -4.36 13.42
N ARG A 42 -0.95 -3.75 14.19
CA ARG A 42 -0.66 -3.35 15.57
C ARG A 42 -0.41 -4.57 16.47
N HIS A 43 -1.23 -5.61 16.35
CA HIS A 43 -1.09 -6.82 17.15
C HIS A 43 0.25 -7.53 16.89
N ASN A 44 0.71 -7.54 15.65
CA ASN A 44 1.94 -8.20 15.25
C ASN A 44 3.16 -7.26 15.26
N GLN A 45 2.97 -6.03 15.73
CA GLN A 45 4.03 -5.03 15.87
C GLN A 45 4.72 -4.66 14.54
N TYR A 46 3.98 -4.71 13.44
CA TYR A 46 4.42 -4.18 12.14
C TYR A 46 4.05 -2.71 12.05
N LEU A 47 4.70 -1.88 12.88
CA LEU A 47 4.39 -0.46 13.00
C LEU A 47 5.38 0.36 12.17
N PRO A 48 4.91 1.03 11.10
CA PRO A 48 5.81 1.85 10.31
C PRO A 48 6.15 3.16 11.02
N ASP A 49 7.36 3.63 10.81
CA ASP A 49 7.76 4.98 11.20
C ASP A 49 7.68 5.96 10.02
N GLU A 50 7.40 5.44 8.84
CA GLU A 50 7.11 6.27 7.66
C GLU A 50 6.05 5.58 6.81
N ILE A 51 5.07 6.36 6.32
CA ILE A 51 4.04 5.88 5.41
C ILE A 51 4.07 6.74 4.15
N ILE A 52 4.09 6.11 2.99
CA ILE A 52 3.99 6.79 1.70
C ILE A 52 2.78 6.22 0.97
N SER A 53 1.81 7.07 0.64
CA SER A 53 0.56 6.65 0.01
C SER A 53 0.36 7.31 -1.34
N SER A 54 -0.24 6.56 -2.27
CA SER A 54 -0.80 7.13 -3.49
C SER A 54 -1.87 8.18 -3.17
N THR A 55 -2.11 9.07 -4.10
CA THR A 55 -3.10 10.16 -3.99
C THR A 55 -4.55 9.68 -4.17
N ALA A 56 -4.79 8.48 -4.66
CA ALA A 56 -6.14 7.99 -4.93
C ALA A 56 -6.97 7.90 -3.66
N THR A 57 -8.26 8.23 -3.76
CA THR A 57 -9.17 8.20 -2.61
C THR A 57 -9.14 6.85 -1.89
N ARG A 58 -9.16 5.74 -2.64
CA ARG A 58 -9.17 4.40 -2.05
C ARG A 58 -7.91 4.07 -1.25
N THR A 59 -6.74 4.59 -1.64
CA THR A 59 -5.51 4.40 -0.85
C THR A 59 -5.49 5.27 0.39
N LEU A 60 -5.95 6.51 0.29
CA LEU A 60 -6.01 7.41 1.44
C LEU A 60 -7.01 6.91 2.49
N GLU A 61 -8.15 6.39 2.06
CA GLU A 61 -9.13 5.80 2.97
C GLU A 61 -8.60 4.53 3.63
N THR A 62 -7.93 3.66 2.86
CA THR A 62 -7.28 2.48 3.43
C THR A 62 -6.30 2.90 4.53
N CYS A 63 -5.43 3.84 4.24
CA CYS A 63 -4.45 4.34 5.19
C CYS A 63 -5.10 4.88 6.46
N ASP A 64 -6.13 5.70 6.33
CA ASP A 64 -6.84 6.28 7.46
C ASP A 64 -7.47 5.21 8.35
N LEU A 65 -8.07 4.20 7.76
CA LEU A 65 -8.76 3.13 8.49
C LEU A 65 -7.82 2.14 9.17
N LEU A 66 -6.54 2.11 8.76
CA LEU A 66 -5.53 1.33 9.47
C LEU A 66 -5.30 1.84 10.89
N LYS A 67 -5.60 3.10 11.18
CA LYS A 67 -5.45 3.73 12.50
C LYS A 67 -4.04 3.58 13.05
N LEU A 68 -3.05 3.86 12.21
CA LEU A 68 -1.65 3.89 12.61
C LEU A 68 -1.28 5.30 13.08
N ASP A 69 -0.31 5.40 13.98
CA ASP A 69 0.07 6.70 14.56
C ASP A 69 0.84 7.60 13.59
N THR A 70 1.48 6.98 12.59
CA THR A 70 2.30 7.72 11.63
C THR A 70 1.41 8.37 10.55
N GLN A 71 1.62 9.65 10.29
CA GLN A 71 0.91 10.36 9.21
C GLN A 71 1.53 10.02 7.86
N PRO A 72 0.71 9.83 6.81
CA PRO A 72 1.24 9.50 5.49
C PRO A 72 1.84 10.71 4.77
N ARG A 73 2.92 10.48 4.06
CA ARG A 73 3.38 11.35 2.99
C ARG A 73 2.67 10.90 1.72
N ILE A 74 2.03 11.83 1.03
CA ILE A 74 1.19 11.54 -0.14
C ILE A 74 2.00 11.84 -1.40
N SER A 75 2.04 10.88 -2.34
CA SER A 75 2.79 11.03 -3.57
C SER A 75 1.96 10.57 -4.77
N ASP A 76 1.77 11.48 -5.74
CA ASP A 76 1.10 11.15 -6.99
C ASP A 76 1.92 10.18 -7.86
N LYS A 77 3.21 10.06 -7.59
CA LYS A 77 4.10 9.13 -8.28
C LYS A 77 3.76 7.67 -7.99
N LEU A 78 2.99 7.40 -6.94
CA LEU A 78 2.53 6.06 -6.61
C LEU A 78 1.20 5.69 -7.27
N TYR A 79 0.49 6.67 -7.84
CA TYR A 79 -0.79 6.39 -8.48
C TYR A 79 -0.56 5.58 -9.77
N LEU A 80 -1.07 4.34 -9.77
CA LEU A 80 -0.91 3.38 -10.87
C LEU A 80 0.55 3.22 -11.32
N ALA A 81 1.46 3.26 -10.36
CA ALA A 81 2.90 3.28 -10.61
C ALA A 81 3.43 1.92 -11.08
N SER A 82 4.47 1.96 -11.93
CA SER A 82 5.29 0.80 -12.24
C SER A 82 6.21 0.47 -11.06
N HIS A 83 6.83 -0.73 -11.09
CA HIS A 83 7.78 -1.09 -10.04
C HIS A 83 9.00 -0.17 -10.04
N ASP A 84 9.43 0.35 -11.19
CA ASP A 84 10.54 1.29 -11.26
C ASP A 84 10.20 2.62 -10.58
N ALA A 85 8.99 3.13 -10.83
CA ALA A 85 8.52 4.35 -10.18
C ALA A 85 8.40 4.16 -8.66
N MET A 86 7.94 2.99 -8.22
CA MET A 86 7.85 2.67 -6.79
C MET A 86 9.23 2.61 -6.15
N LEU A 87 10.23 2.05 -6.83
CA LEU A 87 11.61 2.02 -6.34
C LEU A 87 12.15 3.44 -6.17
N ASP A 88 11.88 4.32 -7.15
CA ASP A 88 12.33 5.71 -7.06
C ASP A 88 11.72 6.42 -5.85
N VAL A 89 10.43 6.18 -5.57
CA VAL A 89 9.77 6.73 -4.38
C VAL A 89 10.38 6.16 -3.11
N LEU A 90 10.61 4.85 -3.06
CA LEU A 90 11.23 4.21 -1.89
C LEU A 90 12.61 4.79 -1.58
N ARG A 91 13.38 5.15 -2.61
CA ARG A 91 14.71 5.77 -2.41
C ARG A 91 14.65 7.11 -1.71
N THR A 92 13.50 7.76 -1.69
CA THR A 92 13.30 9.03 -0.96
C THR A 92 12.94 8.81 0.51
N ALA A 93 12.69 7.57 0.92
CA ALA A 93 12.28 7.25 2.28
C ALA A 93 13.47 7.37 3.24
N THR A 94 13.17 7.84 4.45
CA THR A 94 14.18 8.03 5.51
C THR A 94 13.90 7.15 6.73
N GLY A 95 12.73 6.53 6.81
CA GLY A 95 12.34 5.67 7.91
C GLY A 95 13.02 4.31 7.86
N GLN A 96 12.93 3.57 8.96
CA GLN A 96 13.45 2.20 9.06
C GLN A 96 12.41 1.15 8.72
N THR A 97 11.14 1.40 9.04
CA THR A 97 10.01 0.57 8.65
C THR A 97 9.06 1.44 7.84
N VAL A 98 9.04 1.22 6.54
CA VAL A 98 8.28 2.03 5.58
C VAL A 98 7.08 1.23 5.10
N LEU A 99 5.89 1.81 5.25
CA LEU A 99 4.66 1.27 4.65
C LEU A 99 4.39 2.05 3.37
N MET A 100 4.32 1.34 2.25
CA MET A 100 4.00 1.93 0.96
C MET A 100 2.64 1.41 0.49
N LEU A 101 1.70 2.31 0.29
CA LEU A 101 0.34 2.02 -0.14
C LEU A 101 0.16 2.41 -1.61
N GLY A 102 -0.26 1.45 -2.41
CA GLY A 102 -0.40 1.68 -3.84
C GLY A 102 -1.39 0.74 -4.51
N HIS A 103 -1.10 0.42 -5.75
CA HIS A 103 -2.01 -0.27 -6.66
C HIS A 103 -1.34 -1.45 -7.35
N ASN A 104 -2.12 -2.47 -7.70
CA ASN A 104 -1.68 -3.50 -8.64
C ASN A 104 -1.87 -2.99 -10.08
N PRO A 105 -1.08 -3.47 -11.06
CA PRO A 105 -0.07 -4.54 -10.90
C PRO A 105 1.25 -4.08 -10.28
N GLY A 106 1.45 -2.79 -10.03
CA GLY A 106 2.73 -2.25 -9.57
C GLY A 106 3.22 -2.87 -8.26
N ILE A 107 2.35 -3.05 -7.27
CA ILE A 107 2.69 -3.64 -5.97
C ILE A 107 3.24 -5.06 -6.15
N CYS A 108 2.54 -5.91 -6.91
CA CYS A 108 2.99 -7.28 -7.16
C CYS A 108 4.31 -7.32 -7.94
N ALA A 109 4.44 -6.49 -8.98
CA ALA A 109 5.66 -6.41 -9.77
C ALA A 109 6.85 -5.95 -8.93
N PHE A 110 6.64 -4.98 -8.05
CA PHE A 110 7.69 -4.46 -7.19
C PHE A 110 8.12 -5.51 -6.15
N ALA A 111 7.16 -6.19 -5.54
CA ALA A 111 7.45 -7.26 -4.58
C ALA A 111 8.31 -8.35 -5.22
N GLN A 112 7.96 -8.77 -6.45
CA GLN A 112 8.73 -9.77 -7.18
C GLN A 112 10.14 -9.28 -7.52
N ALA A 113 10.26 -8.01 -7.93
CA ALA A 113 11.55 -7.42 -8.29
C ALA A 113 12.51 -7.33 -7.11
N LEU A 114 11.99 -7.18 -5.90
CA LEU A 114 12.79 -7.11 -4.67
C LEU A 114 13.32 -8.48 -4.22
N LEU A 115 12.76 -9.56 -4.73
CA LEU A 115 13.16 -10.92 -4.37
C LEU A 115 14.07 -11.48 -5.47
N ALA A 116 15.33 -11.77 -5.14
CA ALA A 116 16.29 -12.31 -6.11
C ALA A 116 15.86 -13.70 -6.59
N ASN A 117 15.35 -14.54 -5.68
CA ASN A 117 14.91 -15.90 -5.97
C ASN A 117 13.62 -16.17 -5.18
N PRO A 118 12.45 -15.70 -5.65
CA PRO A 118 11.21 -15.89 -4.91
C PRO A 118 10.86 -17.39 -4.82
N PRO A 119 10.56 -17.91 -3.61
CA PRO A 119 10.10 -19.29 -3.46
C PRO A 119 8.77 -19.52 -4.19
N ASN A 120 8.57 -20.74 -4.71
CA ASN A 120 7.36 -21.05 -5.46
C ASN A 120 6.07 -20.89 -4.66
N HIS A 121 6.14 -21.00 -3.33
CA HIS A 121 4.97 -20.80 -2.46
C HIS A 121 4.62 -19.33 -2.21
N LEU A 122 5.52 -18.41 -2.59
CA LEU A 122 5.27 -16.97 -2.49
C LEU A 122 4.93 -16.43 -3.89
N ARG A 123 3.72 -16.70 -4.32
CA ARG A 123 3.22 -16.16 -5.58
C ARG A 123 2.50 -14.84 -5.32
N PHE A 124 2.83 -13.85 -6.13
CA PHE A 124 2.17 -12.56 -6.12
C PHE A 124 1.25 -12.50 -7.32
N GLU A 125 -0.03 -12.38 -7.07
CA GLU A 125 -1.05 -12.37 -8.12
C GLU A 125 -1.70 -11.01 -8.22
N ASP A 126 -2.08 -10.61 -9.44
CA ASP A 126 -2.84 -9.40 -9.70
C ASP A 126 -4.33 -9.67 -9.47
N TYR A 127 -4.92 -8.97 -8.54
CA TYR A 127 -6.34 -9.08 -8.25
C TYR A 127 -7.07 -7.81 -8.64
#